data_2d258809bca354844dcf6b8c76f13d3c
#
_entry.id   2d258809bca354844dcf6b8c76f13d3c
#
_cell.length_a   1.000
_cell.length_b   1.000
_cell.length_c   1.000
_cell.angle_alpha   90.00
_cell.angle_beta   90.00
_cell.angle_gamma   90.00
#
_symmetry.space_group_name_H-M   'P 1'
#
loop_
_entity.id
_entity.type
_entity.pdbx_description
1 polymer ?
#
loop_
_entity_poly.entity_id
_entity_poly.type
_entity_poly.pdbx_seq_one_letter_code
_entity_poly.pdbx_strand_id
1 'polypeptide(L)'
;ISNGLCYATAASNKNLDTVKDILKFFGSEEGQRIQGESGAAIPAYQGLEDTWAGCFAEYPINIQCFIEMFEYSIQSVNNASRPEWKSKVNDELLKIYAGTEDIETGLQKMQDIVDQASAG
;
A
#
# COMPACT_ATOMS: atom_id res chain seq x y z
N ILE A 1 -5.39 1.30 6.26
CA ILE A 1 -4.86 2.18 5.18
C ILE A 1 -4.68 1.33 3.93
N SER A 2 -5.21 1.80 2.80
CA SER A 2 -5.00 1.18 1.49
C SER A 2 -3.83 1.86 0.77
N ASN A 3 -2.88 1.05 0.30
CA ASN A 3 -1.80 1.49 -0.58
C ASN A 3 -1.87 0.70 -1.89
N GLY A 4 -1.65 1.39 -3.01
CA GLY A 4 -1.54 0.76 -4.31
C GLY A 4 -0.09 0.76 -4.82
N LEU A 5 0.23 -0.27 -5.59
CA LEU A 5 1.44 -0.30 -6.41
C LEU A 5 1.06 0.04 -7.85
N CYS A 6 1.94 0.71 -8.57
CA CYS A 6 1.73 1.01 -9.98
C CYS A 6 2.97 0.71 -10.81
N TYR A 7 2.74 0.40 -12.07
CA TYR A 7 3.80 0.33 -13.07
C TYR A 7 3.88 1.66 -13.81
N ALA A 8 5.09 2.14 -14.04
CA ALA A 8 5.33 3.40 -14.74
C ALA A 8 6.52 3.28 -15.69
N THR A 9 6.58 4.16 -16.66
CA THR A 9 7.71 4.31 -17.57
C THR A 9 8.15 5.75 -17.65
N ALA A 10 9.42 5.98 -17.94
CA ALA A 10 9.93 7.32 -18.18
C ALA A 10 9.33 7.91 -19.47
N ALA A 11 8.95 9.19 -19.44
CA ALA A 11 8.42 9.89 -20.62
C ALA A 11 9.44 9.93 -21.79
N SER A 12 10.73 9.83 -21.50
CA SER A 12 11.81 9.79 -22.48
C SER A 12 12.05 8.42 -23.12
N ASN A 13 11.26 7.39 -22.75
CA ASN A 13 11.40 6.05 -23.31
C ASN A 13 11.11 6.07 -24.83
N LYS A 14 12.04 5.54 -25.60
CA LYS A 14 11.93 5.52 -27.08
C LYS A 14 10.98 4.43 -27.60
N ASN A 15 10.62 3.46 -26.75
CA ASN A 15 9.76 2.31 -27.10
C ASN A 15 8.39 2.41 -26.41
N LEU A 16 7.80 3.61 -26.37
CA LEU A 16 6.55 3.86 -25.62
C LEU A 16 5.40 2.95 -26.02
N ASP A 17 5.26 2.61 -27.30
CA ASP A 17 4.14 1.76 -27.75
C ASP A 17 4.29 0.31 -27.24
N THR A 18 5.49 -0.25 -27.31
CA THR A 18 5.77 -1.56 -26.71
C THR A 18 5.54 -1.56 -25.20
N VAL A 19 5.97 -0.51 -24.51
CA VAL A 19 5.76 -0.38 -23.06
C VAL A 19 4.28 -0.26 -22.73
N LYS A 20 3.50 0.48 -23.50
CA LYS A 20 2.03 0.55 -23.32
C LYS A 20 1.37 -0.82 -23.44
N ASP A 21 1.79 -1.65 -24.37
CA ASP A 21 1.23 -3.00 -24.53
C ASP A 21 1.61 -3.89 -23.34
N ILE A 22 2.83 -3.79 -22.82
CA ILE A 22 3.24 -4.46 -21.59
C ILE A 22 2.39 -4.01 -20.40
N LEU A 23 2.20 -2.69 -20.25
CA LEU A 23 1.39 -2.13 -19.17
C LEU A 23 -0.08 -2.55 -19.26
N LYS A 24 -0.64 -2.62 -20.47
CA LYS A 24 -1.99 -3.15 -20.69
C LYS A 24 -2.09 -4.62 -20.27
N PHE A 25 -1.08 -5.44 -20.59
CA PHE A 25 -1.04 -6.84 -20.17
C PHE A 25 -1.00 -6.94 -18.63
N PHE A 26 -0.13 -6.19 -17.95
CA PHE A 26 -0.08 -6.18 -16.48
C PHE A 26 -1.39 -5.71 -15.82
N GLY A 27 -2.15 -4.85 -16.48
CA GLY A 27 -3.47 -4.42 -16.01
C GLY A 27 -4.64 -5.31 -16.49
N SER A 28 -4.39 -6.31 -17.32
CA SER A 28 -5.42 -7.24 -17.79
C SER A 28 -5.79 -8.26 -16.72
N GLU A 29 -6.94 -8.91 -16.91
CA GLU A 29 -7.37 -10.02 -16.03
C GLU A 29 -6.29 -11.11 -15.94
N GLU A 30 -5.72 -11.51 -17.06
CA GLU A 30 -4.68 -12.55 -17.12
C GLU A 30 -3.41 -12.12 -16.38
N GLY A 31 -2.89 -10.91 -16.63
CA GLY A 31 -1.71 -10.39 -15.95
C GLY A 31 -1.90 -10.27 -14.45
N GLN A 32 -3.07 -9.80 -14.02
CA GLN A 32 -3.41 -9.65 -12.61
C GLN A 32 -3.64 -11.02 -11.93
N ARG A 33 -4.18 -12.00 -12.64
CA ARG A 33 -4.30 -13.39 -12.16
C ARG A 33 -2.93 -13.98 -11.87
N ILE A 34 -1.99 -13.89 -12.82
CA ILE A 34 -0.60 -14.36 -12.65
C ILE A 34 0.05 -13.69 -11.43
N GLN A 35 -0.17 -12.39 -11.24
CA GLN A 35 0.34 -11.67 -10.08
C GLN A 35 -0.25 -12.20 -8.77
N GLY A 36 -1.56 -12.42 -8.70
CA GLY A 36 -2.23 -13.01 -7.54
C GLY A 36 -1.70 -14.40 -7.22
N GLU A 37 -1.69 -15.30 -8.21
CA GLU A 37 -1.20 -16.68 -8.08
C GLU A 37 0.28 -16.78 -7.69
N SER A 38 1.08 -15.75 -7.95
CA SER A 38 2.46 -15.68 -7.48
C SER A 38 2.61 -15.31 -6.00
N GLY A 39 1.52 -14.89 -5.35
CA GLY A 39 1.53 -14.41 -3.97
C GLY A 39 2.17 -13.02 -3.76
N ALA A 40 2.57 -12.35 -4.84
CA ALA A 40 3.33 -11.09 -4.74
C ALA A 40 2.51 -9.92 -4.19
N ALA A 41 1.24 -9.81 -4.60
CA ALA A 41 0.34 -8.76 -4.14
C ALA A 41 -1.12 -9.13 -4.44
N ILE A 42 -2.05 -8.55 -3.67
CA ILE A 42 -3.48 -8.65 -3.98
C ILE A 42 -3.73 -7.97 -5.33
N PRO A 43 -4.36 -8.67 -6.30
CA PRO A 43 -4.67 -8.09 -7.60
C PRO A 43 -5.57 -6.87 -7.50
N ALA A 44 -5.32 -5.87 -8.34
CA ALA A 44 -6.20 -4.70 -8.46
C ALA A 44 -7.41 -4.95 -9.39
N TYR A 45 -7.42 -6.06 -10.12
CA TYR A 45 -8.53 -6.47 -10.97
C TYR A 45 -9.61 -7.12 -10.10
N GLN A 46 -10.79 -6.51 -10.08
CA GLN A 46 -11.91 -6.93 -9.24
C GLN A 46 -12.30 -8.40 -9.47
N GLY A 47 -12.45 -9.14 -8.38
CA GLY A 47 -12.85 -10.55 -8.41
C GLY A 47 -11.66 -11.53 -8.51
N LEU A 48 -10.42 -11.05 -8.45
CA LEU A 48 -9.22 -11.89 -8.44
C LEU A 48 -8.53 -11.95 -7.06
N GLU A 49 -9.10 -11.34 -6.04
CA GLU A 49 -8.52 -11.23 -4.70
C GLU A 49 -8.20 -12.61 -4.10
N ASP A 50 -9.09 -13.59 -4.34
CA ASP A 50 -8.93 -14.96 -3.85
C ASP A 50 -7.76 -15.72 -4.47
N THR A 51 -7.27 -15.29 -5.64
CA THR A 51 -6.08 -15.90 -6.24
C THR A 51 -4.84 -15.69 -5.37
N TRP A 52 -4.73 -14.50 -4.76
CA TRP A 52 -3.68 -14.19 -3.82
C TRP A 52 -3.90 -14.89 -2.46
N ALA A 53 -5.11 -14.86 -1.92
CA ALA A 53 -5.43 -15.49 -0.64
C ALA A 53 -5.15 -17.01 -0.68
N GLY A 54 -5.44 -17.67 -1.80
CA GLY A 54 -5.19 -19.09 -2.01
C GLY A 54 -3.73 -19.50 -1.85
N CYS A 55 -2.77 -18.61 -2.13
CA CYS A 55 -1.35 -18.89 -1.95
C CYS A 55 -0.96 -19.13 -0.48
N PHE A 56 -1.79 -18.69 0.46
CA PHE A 56 -1.52 -18.75 1.90
C PHE A 56 -2.45 -19.70 2.64
N ALA A 57 -3.20 -20.54 1.92
CA ALA A 57 -4.20 -21.44 2.52
C ALA A 57 -3.62 -22.44 3.53
N GLU A 58 -2.35 -22.80 3.40
CA GLU A 58 -1.66 -23.73 4.32
C GLU A 58 -1.10 -23.05 5.59
N TYR A 59 -1.10 -21.73 5.65
CA TYR A 59 -0.59 -21.00 6.80
C TYR A 59 -1.69 -20.83 7.87
N PRO A 60 -1.36 -20.99 9.17
CA PRO A 60 -2.33 -20.87 10.27
C PRO A 60 -2.66 -19.40 10.60
N ILE A 61 -2.95 -18.59 9.58
CA ILE A 61 -3.27 -17.17 9.70
C ILE A 61 -4.53 -16.84 8.91
N ASN A 62 -5.33 -15.90 9.39
CA ASN A 62 -6.50 -15.42 8.66
C ASN A 62 -6.09 -14.40 7.60
N ILE A 63 -5.73 -14.89 6.42
CA ILE A 63 -5.37 -14.04 5.27
C ILE A 63 -6.58 -13.27 4.74
N GLN A 64 -7.78 -13.82 4.84
CA GLN A 64 -9.00 -13.19 4.33
C GLN A 64 -9.25 -11.81 4.96
N CYS A 65 -8.79 -11.58 6.19
CA CYS A 65 -8.93 -10.27 6.84
C CYS A 65 -8.31 -9.12 6.01
N PHE A 66 -7.24 -9.37 5.24
CA PHE A 66 -6.62 -8.34 4.40
C PHE A 66 -7.53 -7.93 3.22
N ILE A 67 -8.34 -8.85 2.69
CA ILE A 67 -9.32 -8.57 1.64
C ILE A 67 -10.52 -7.83 2.24
N GLU A 68 -11.05 -8.32 3.36
CA GLU A 68 -12.18 -7.71 4.06
C GLU A 68 -11.88 -6.26 4.52
N MET A 69 -10.64 -5.96 4.86
CA MET A 69 -10.22 -4.62 5.26
C MET A 69 -10.35 -3.57 4.15
N PHE A 70 -10.50 -3.94 2.88
CA PHE A 70 -10.72 -2.98 1.80
C PHE A 70 -12.03 -2.20 1.97
N GLU A 71 -13.07 -2.81 2.55
CA GLU A 71 -14.39 -2.17 2.74
C GLU A 71 -14.32 -0.90 3.60
N TYR A 72 -13.39 -0.84 4.55
CA TYR A 72 -13.21 0.29 5.47
C TYR A 72 -11.82 0.93 5.41
N SER A 73 -11.05 0.58 4.40
CA SER A 73 -9.73 1.15 4.22
C SER A 73 -9.82 2.61 3.73
N ILE A 74 -8.90 3.43 4.19
CA ILE A 74 -8.75 4.81 3.75
C ILE A 74 -7.39 4.99 3.06
N GLN A 75 -7.31 5.95 2.16
CA GLN A 75 -6.03 6.29 1.57
C GLN A 75 -5.10 6.91 2.59
N SER A 76 -3.82 6.56 2.52
CA SER A 76 -2.80 7.25 3.29
C SER A 76 -2.72 8.71 2.86
N VAL A 77 -2.53 9.61 3.82
CA VAL A 77 -2.24 11.01 3.52
C VAL A 77 -1.05 11.08 2.56
N ASN A 78 -1.24 11.76 1.46
CA ASN A 78 -0.21 11.90 0.42
C ASN A 78 -0.13 13.36 -0.04
N ASN A 79 0.87 14.07 0.45
CA ASN A 79 1.17 15.45 0.09
C ASN A 79 2.66 15.58 -0.23
N ALA A 80 3.07 16.75 -0.71
CA ALA A 80 4.47 17.01 -1.09
C ALA A 80 5.45 16.87 0.09
N SER A 81 4.99 17.14 1.31
CA SER A 81 5.79 17.03 2.55
C SER A 81 5.84 15.61 3.15
N ARG A 82 5.18 14.62 2.52
CA ARG A 82 5.16 13.24 3.03
C ARG A 82 6.55 12.66 3.37
N PRO A 83 7.60 12.85 2.56
CA PRO A 83 8.92 12.34 2.90
C PRO A 83 9.47 12.90 4.22
N GLU A 84 9.10 14.13 4.57
CA GLU A 84 9.58 14.85 5.75
C GLU A 84 8.93 14.34 7.04
N TRP A 85 7.62 14.09 7.02
CA TRP A 85 6.88 13.68 8.22
C TRP A 85 6.77 12.18 8.41
N LYS A 86 6.81 11.38 7.33
CA LYS A 86 6.59 9.93 7.42
C LYS A 86 7.56 9.21 8.36
N SER A 87 8.85 9.53 8.28
CA SER A 87 9.84 8.93 9.17
C SER A 87 9.58 9.28 10.63
N LYS A 88 9.32 10.56 10.92
CA LYS A 88 9.05 11.05 12.27
C LYS A 88 7.80 10.40 12.88
N VAL A 89 6.75 10.25 12.09
CA VAL A 89 5.51 9.55 12.50
C VAL A 89 5.80 8.09 12.82
N ASN A 90 6.59 7.39 11.98
CA ASN A 90 6.98 6.02 12.27
C ASN A 90 7.81 5.89 13.55
N ASP A 91 8.70 6.84 13.82
CA ASP A 91 9.51 6.84 15.05
C ASP A 91 8.62 6.97 16.30
N GLU A 92 7.59 7.80 16.28
CA GLU A 92 6.62 7.91 17.37
C GLU A 92 5.78 6.62 17.51
N LEU A 93 5.33 6.04 16.39
CA LEU A 93 4.60 4.78 16.39
C LEU A 93 5.41 3.63 17.03
N LEU A 94 6.71 3.56 16.75
CA LEU A 94 7.60 2.57 17.36
C LEU A 94 7.73 2.73 18.87
N LYS A 95 7.68 3.96 19.41
CA LYS A 95 7.69 4.23 20.86
C LYS A 95 6.42 3.69 21.53
N ILE A 96 5.25 3.85 20.87
CA ILE A 96 3.98 3.28 21.35
C ILE A 96 4.09 1.74 21.41
N TYR A 97 4.58 1.10 20.34
CA TYR A 97 4.74 -0.35 20.30
C TYR A 97 5.76 -0.88 21.31
N ALA A 98 6.80 -0.10 21.59
CA ALA A 98 7.79 -0.44 22.61
C ALA A 98 7.28 -0.19 24.06
N GLY A 99 6.11 0.41 24.25
CA GLY A 99 5.56 0.76 25.53
C GLY A 99 6.31 1.90 26.26
N THR A 100 7.12 2.67 25.52
CA THR A 100 7.87 3.83 26.04
C THR A 100 7.10 5.14 25.91
N GLU A 101 6.00 5.14 25.19
CA GLU A 101 5.08 6.26 25.04
C GLU A 101 3.64 5.74 25.18
N ASP A 102 2.76 6.48 25.86
CA ASP A 102 1.34 6.16 25.90
C ASP A 102 0.66 6.48 24.56
N ILE A 103 -0.44 5.75 24.27
CA ILE A 103 -1.11 5.81 22.97
C ILE A 103 -1.62 7.23 22.66
N GLU A 104 -2.27 7.90 23.63
CA GLU A 104 -2.89 9.21 23.41
C GLU A 104 -1.82 10.27 23.12
N THR A 105 -0.76 10.30 23.94
CA THR A 105 0.38 11.21 23.75
C THR A 105 1.08 10.97 22.43
N GLY A 106 1.34 9.71 22.08
CA GLY A 106 2.00 9.35 20.83
C GLY A 106 1.17 9.73 19.61
N LEU A 107 -0.14 9.47 19.62
CA LEU A 107 -1.04 9.85 18.51
C LEU A 107 -1.12 11.37 18.36
N GLN A 108 -1.15 12.14 19.46
CA GLN A 108 -1.15 13.61 19.38
C GLN A 108 0.15 14.13 18.77
N LYS A 109 1.30 13.59 19.16
CA LYS A 109 2.60 13.96 18.56
C LYS A 109 2.64 13.63 17.06
N MET A 110 2.12 12.47 16.66
CA MET A 110 2.04 12.11 15.25
C MET A 110 1.17 13.07 14.45
N GLN A 111 0.04 13.51 15.01
CA GLN A 111 -0.82 14.52 14.39
C GLN A 111 -0.09 15.86 14.26
N ASP A 112 0.55 16.33 15.32
CA ASP A 112 1.29 17.60 15.33
C ASP A 112 2.43 17.61 14.28
N ILE A 113 3.12 16.47 14.11
CA ILE A 113 4.16 16.29 13.07
C ILE A 113 3.59 16.48 11.67
N VAL A 114 2.44 15.88 11.39
CA VAL A 114 1.78 15.97 10.06
C VAL A 114 1.27 17.39 9.82
N ASP A 115 0.66 18.02 10.83
CA ASP A 115 0.10 19.36 10.72
C ASP A 115 1.19 20.41 10.48
N GLN A 116 2.30 20.35 11.21
CA GLN A 116 3.46 21.22 10.99
C GLN A 116 4.05 21.08 9.60
N ALA A 117 4.22 19.86 9.11
CA ALA A 117 4.76 19.60 7.77
C ALA A 117 3.78 19.98 6.64
N SER A 118 2.49 20.09 6.94
CA SER A 118 1.45 20.43 5.96
C SER A 118 1.14 21.93 5.93
N ALA A 119 1.59 22.68 6.92
CA ALA A 119 1.36 24.15 7.04
C ALA A 119 2.38 25.00 6.25
N GLY A 120 3.45 24.42 5.72
CA GLY A 120 4.48 25.05 4.88
C GLY A 120 4.30 24.71 3.43
#